data_fdcf85eadc928408c3c849b527034da7
#
_entry.id   fdcf85eadc928408c3c849b527034da7
#
_cell.length_a   1.000
_cell.length_b   1.000
_cell.length_c   1.000
_cell.angle_alpha   90.00
_cell.angle_beta   90.00
_cell.angle_gamma   90.00
#
_symmetry.space_group_name_H-M   'P 1'
#
loop_
_entity.id
_entity.type
_entity.pdbx_description
1 polymer ?
#
loop_
_entity_poly.entity_id
_entity_poly.type
_entity_poly.pdbx_seq_one_letter_code
_entity_poly.pdbx_strand_id
1 'polypeptide(L)'
;MLVAQSLSANLVFATFIAIGIGSRCAAVVPERIAALIEELGSDEFDRREAAAQELEKVGESVLRQLRTAALESKDFEVRFHAEQLIFEVLRAAGVSTSTDMIFAVIERGEFSMGTPEDQYPRQNNQTPHPVRITRSFLLGTHEVTQKQYEHVMKVNPSGFAEARSGNKQSPDPVADKVEGMETTAFPVEQISWYDAIAFCNQLSNDEGLVPSYTMETITREGHSITNAAVTSLETNGYRLPTEAEWEFACRAGTVTPFNYGEPTNGSMANLKGDNSYASTQEGFYVGHTVKVGSYKPNARGLWNMHGNVSEWCWDWYGPYDDGPLDDPRGPAEGRQRVQRGGAWLVTEQNCCSSSRLGVAPGERKNHAGFRVARSP
;
A
#
# COMPACT_ATOMS: atom_id res chain seq x y z
N MET A 1 -57.13 24.62 50.40
CA MET A 1 -56.89 25.84 49.63
C MET A 1 -55.58 25.73 48.90
N LEU A 2 -55.68 25.87 47.69
CA LEU A 2 -54.74 26.06 46.60
C LEU A 2 -54.70 24.94 45.57
N VAL A 3 -55.16 25.38 44.47
CA VAL A 3 -55.46 24.78 43.19
C VAL A 3 -54.18 24.31 42.50
N ALA A 4 -54.13 23.07 42.03
CA ALA A 4 -53.14 22.60 41.06
C ALA A 4 -53.75 22.68 39.67
N GLN A 5 -53.18 23.57 38.83
CA GLN A 5 -53.49 23.65 37.42
C GLN A 5 -52.62 22.65 36.66
N SER A 6 -53.30 21.75 35.93
CA SER A 6 -52.73 20.84 34.95
C SER A 6 -52.39 21.59 33.67
N LEU A 7 -51.17 21.53 33.20
CA LEU A 7 -50.77 21.91 31.87
C LEU A 7 -50.65 20.64 31.02
N SER A 8 -51.59 20.49 30.10
CA SER A 8 -51.58 19.46 29.05
C SER A 8 -50.58 19.83 27.99
N ALA A 9 -49.51 19.02 27.79
CA ALA A 9 -48.60 19.11 26.68
C ALA A 9 -49.21 18.43 25.45
N ASN A 10 -49.57 19.19 24.48
CA ASN A 10 -49.95 18.71 23.14
C ASN A 10 -48.70 18.15 22.43
N LEU A 11 -48.69 16.83 22.23
CA LEU A 11 -47.71 16.12 21.42
C LEU A 11 -48.12 16.23 19.95
N VAL A 12 -47.49 17.12 19.20
CA VAL A 12 -47.66 17.22 17.75
C VAL A 12 -46.82 16.14 17.09
N PHE A 13 -47.49 15.08 16.61
CA PHE A 13 -46.86 14.09 15.74
C PHE A 13 -46.58 14.76 14.36
N ALA A 14 -45.33 15.13 14.10
CA ALA A 14 -44.87 15.48 12.75
C ALA A 14 -44.63 14.18 12.00
N THR A 15 -45.53 13.83 11.12
CA THR A 15 -45.40 12.72 10.17
C THR A 15 -44.39 13.18 9.11
N PHE A 16 -43.13 12.76 9.23
CA PHE A 16 -42.16 12.90 8.14
C PHE A 16 -42.54 11.87 7.06
N ILE A 17 -43.14 12.36 6.00
CA ILE A 17 -43.23 11.63 4.72
C ILE A 17 -41.81 11.63 4.15
N ALA A 18 -41.07 10.54 4.36
CA ALA A 18 -39.84 10.26 3.64
C ALA A 18 -40.19 9.99 2.17
N ILE A 19 -40.09 11.01 1.33
CA ILE A 19 -40.06 10.82 -0.11
C ILE A 19 -38.73 10.13 -0.41
N GLY A 20 -38.76 8.82 -0.43
CA GLY A 20 -37.67 7.98 -0.92
C GLY A 20 -37.52 8.18 -2.43
N ILE A 21 -36.67 9.13 -2.84
CA ILE A 21 -36.09 9.13 -4.17
C ILE A 21 -34.98 8.07 -4.14
N GLY A 22 -35.39 6.82 -4.09
CA GLY A 22 -34.53 5.69 -4.42
C GLY A 22 -34.33 5.72 -5.93
N SER A 23 -33.24 6.30 -6.43
CA SER A 23 -32.70 5.91 -7.72
C SER A 23 -32.41 4.41 -7.63
N ARG A 24 -33.35 3.59 -8.09
CA ARG A 24 -33.08 2.21 -8.44
C ARG A 24 -32.13 2.26 -9.63
N CYS A 25 -30.82 2.18 -9.38
CA CYS A 25 -29.91 1.64 -10.38
C CYS A 25 -30.49 0.27 -10.73
N ALA A 26 -31.13 0.16 -11.90
CA ALA A 26 -31.54 -1.13 -12.42
C ALA A 26 -30.28 -1.98 -12.48
N ALA A 27 -30.26 -3.12 -11.78
CA ALA A 27 -29.15 -4.05 -11.82
C ALA A 27 -28.89 -4.37 -13.30
N VAL A 28 -27.74 -3.96 -13.81
CA VAL A 28 -27.37 -4.22 -15.20
C VAL A 28 -27.23 -5.73 -15.34
N VAL A 29 -28.01 -6.31 -16.25
CA VAL A 29 -28.09 -7.76 -16.44
C VAL A 29 -26.72 -8.27 -16.90
N PRO A 30 -26.22 -9.42 -16.41
CA PRO A 30 -24.89 -9.94 -16.77
C PRO A 30 -24.61 -10.01 -18.27
N GLU A 31 -25.65 -10.30 -19.09
CA GLU A 31 -25.55 -10.32 -20.55
C GLU A 31 -25.25 -8.91 -21.12
N ARG A 32 -25.81 -7.86 -20.53
CA ARG A 32 -25.51 -6.48 -20.96
C ARG A 32 -24.08 -6.10 -20.64
N ILE A 33 -23.56 -6.51 -19.49
CA ILE A 33 -22.14 -6.28 -19.11
C ILE A 33 -21.21 -6.99 -20.10
N ALA A 34 -21.51 -8.24 -20.48
CA ALA A 34 -20.71 -8.98 -21.44
C ALA A 34 -20.71 -8.28 -22.82
N ALA A 35 -21.87 -7.82 -23.29
CA ALA A 35 -21.95 -7.08 -24.55
C ALA A 35 -21.17 -5.76 -24.51
N LEU A 36 -21.23 -5.01 -23.42
CA LEU A 36 -20.46 -3.77 -23.25
C LEU A 36 -18.94 -4.04 -23.23
N ILE A 37 -18.52 -5.15 -22.63
CA ILE A 37 -17.11 -5.56 -22.63
C ILE A 37 -16.64 -5.91 -24.05
N GLU A 38 -17.46 -6.58 -24.86
CA GLU A 38 -17.13 -6.84 -26.27
C GLU A 38 -17.06 -5.52 -27.07
N GLU A 39 -17.93 -4.55 -26.79
CA GLU A 39 -17.90 -3.22 -27.42
C GLU A 39 -16.64 -2.41 -27.09
N LEU A 40 -15.89 -2.74 -26.04
CA LEU A 40 -14.57 -2.15 -25.76
C LEU A 40 -13.52 -2.48 -26.85
N GLY A 41 -13.73 -3.53 -27.64
CA GLY A 41 -12.91 -3.89 -28.80
C GLY A 41 -13.39 -3.30 -30.13
N SER A 42 -14.44 -2.47 -30.14
CA SER A 42 -14.98 -1.90 -31.38
C SER A 42 -13.97 -1.00 -32.09
N ASP A 43 -13.90 -1.07 -33.43
CA ASP A 43 -13.10 -0.14 -34.24
C ASP A 43 -13.64 1.30 -34.19
N GLU A 44 -14.92 1.48 -33.84
CA GLU A 44 -15.60 2.78 -33.73
C GLU A 44 -15.30 3.41 -32.33
N PHE A 45 -14.59 4.53 -32.32
CA PHE A 45 -14.25 5.24 -31.08
C PHE A 45 -15.48 5.55 -30.20
N ASP A 46 -16.56 6.08 -30.81
CA ASP A 46 -17.77 6.47 -30.08
C ASP A 46 -18.45 5.28 -29.38
N ARG A 47 -18.38 4.09 -29.96
CA ARG A 47 -18.92 2.87 -29.33
C ARG A 47 -18.08 2.42 -28.16
N ARG A 48 -16.74 2.44 -28.31
CA ARG A 48 -15.85 2.09 -27.20
C ARG A 48 -16.06 3.02 -26.01
N GLU A 49 -16.10 4.34 -26.29
CA GLU A 49 -16.29 5.36 -25.26
C GLU A 49 -17.65 5.21 -24.55
N ALA A 50 -18.72 4.99 -25.29
CA ALA A 50 -20.05 4.77 -24.72
C ALA A 50 -20.10 3.50 -23.84
N ALA A 51 -19.47 2.41 -24.28
CA ALA A 51 -19.39 1.17 -23.51
C ALA A 51 -18.60 1.38 -22.21
N ALA A 52 -17.46 2.05 -22.30
CA ALA A 52 -16.63 2.37 -21.12
C ALA A 52 -17.40 3.21 -20.09
N GLN A 53 -18.10 4.26 -20.53
CA GLN A 53 -18.91 5.11 -19.65
C GLN A 53 -20.09 4.36 -19.01
N GLU A 54 -20.74 3.43 -19.72
CA GLU A 54 -21.79 2.61 -19.11
C GLU A 54 -21.22 1.65 -18.07
N LEU A 55 -20.09 0.99 -18.35
CA LEU A 55 -19.41 0.09 -17.41
C LEU A 55 -18.90 0.85 -16.17
N GLU A 56 -18.35 2.06 -16.34
CA GLU A 56 -17.93 2.90 -15.22
C GLU A 56 -19.10 3.26 -14.28
N LYS A 57 -20.28 3.57 -14.83
CA LYS A 57 -21.50 3.83 -14.04
C LYS A 57 -21.98 2.61 -13.25
N VAL A 58 -21.68 1.41 -13.71
CA VAL A 58 -21.97 0.16 -12.97
C VAL A 58 -21.09 0.07 -11.71
N GLY A 59 -19.91 0.70 -11.71
CA GLY A 59 -19.00 0.78 -10.58
C GLY A 59 -18.32 -0.56 -10.27
N GLU A 60 -17.95 -0.78 -9.03
CA GLU A 60 -17.14 -1.94 -8.59
C GLU A 60 -17.76 -3.30 -8.94
N SER A 61 -19.07 -3.37 -9.10
CA SER A 61 -19.74 -4.65 -9.41
C SER A 61 -19.36 -5.24 -10.78
N VAL A 62 -18.77 -4.44 -11.68
CA VAL A 62 -18.28 -4.89 -13.00
C VAL A 62 -16.80 -5.37 -12.96
N LEU A 63 -16.07 -5.10 -11.87
CA LEU A 63 -14.64 -5.36 -11.82
C LEU A 63 -14.27 -6.83 -12.08
N ARG A 64 -15.09 -7.78 -11.63
CA ARG A 64 -14.85 -9.20 -11.89
C ARG A 64 -14.84 -9.50 -13.40
N GLN A 65 -15.85 -9.03 -14.12
CA GLN A 65 -15.98 -9.27 -15.55
C GLN A 65 -14.90 -8.54 -16.35
N LEU A 66 -14.55 -7.30 -15.96
CA LEU A 66 -13.47 -6.56 -16.56
C LEU A 66 -12.11 -7.25 -16.36
N ARG A 67 -11.86 -7.80 -15.17
CA ARG A 67 -10.63 -8.57 -14.90
C ARG A 67 -10.55 -9.83 -15.76
N THR A 68 -11.65 -10.57 -15.88
CA THR A 68 -11.71 -11.72 -16.78
C THR A 68 -11.42 -11.30 -18.22
N ALA A 69 -12.01 -10.20 -18.70
CA ALA A 69 -11.78 -9.70 -20.05
C ALA A 69 -10.31 -9.25 -20.26
N ALA A 70 -9.72 -8.56 -19.29
CA ALA A 70 -8.33 -8.11 -19.34
C ALA A 70 -7.32 -9.29 -19.39
N LEU A 71 -7.66 -10.43 -18.78
CA LEU A 71 -6.79 -11.60 -18.74
C LEU A 71 -7.04 -12.59 -19.89
N GLU A 72 -8.30 -12.83 -20.26
CA GLU A 72 -8.69 -13.97 -21.08
C GLU A 72 -9.18 -13.60 -22.48
N SER A 73 -9.53 -12.33 -22.77
CA SER A 73 -9.97 -11.94 -24.09
C SER A 73 -8.89 -12.21 -25.15
N LYS A 74 -9.29 -12.73 -26.29
CA LYS A 74 -8.40 -12.90 -27.46
C LYS A 74 -8.15 -11.58 -28.18
N ASP A 75 -9.06 -10.62 -28.03
CA ASP A 75 -8.96 -9.30 -28.62
C ASP A 75 -8.04 -8.40 -27.79
N PHE A 76 -7.02 -7.84 -28.43
CA PHE A 76 -6.06 -6.94 -27.77
C PHE A 76 -6.71 -5.65 -27.28
N GLU A 77 -7.61 -5.04 -28.08
CA GLU A 77 -8.29 -3.80 -27.73
C GLU A 77 -9.21 -4.00 -26.51
N VAL A 78 -9.95 -5.12 -26.47
CA VAL A 78 -10.76 -5.47 -25.29
C VAL A 78 -9.88 -5.59 -24.04
N ARG A 79 -8.74 -6.30 -24.10
CA ARG A 79 -7.85 -6.43 -22.94
C ARG A 79 -7.33 -5.07 -22.48
N PHE A 80 -6.85 -4.27 -23.43
CA PHE A 80 -6.28 -2.95 -23.15
C PHE A 80 -7.32 -2.01 -22.51
N HIS A 81 -8.49 -1.88 -23.09
CA HIS A 81 -9.53 -0.99 -22.57
C HIS A 81 -10.17 -1.50 -21.28
N ALA A 82 -10.32 -2.83 -21.10
CA ALA A 82 -10.77 -3.41 -19.83
C ALA A 82 -9.78 -3.11 -18.70
N GLU A 83 -8.46 -3.20 -18.95
CA GLU A 83 -7.43 -2.84 -17.99
C GLU A 83 -7.51 -1.35 -17.59
N GLN A 84 -7.65 -0.44 -18.58
CA GLN A 84 -7.81 0.99 -18.31
C GLN A 84 -9.07 1.26 -17.47
N LEU A 85 -10.19 0.66 -17.84
CA LEU A 85 -11.46 0.87 -17.15
C LEU A 85 -11.47 0.34 -15.72
N ILE A 86 -10.77 -0.76 -15.44
CA ILE A 86 -10.57 -1.23 -14.06
C ILE A 86 -9.98 -0.10 -13.19
N PHE A 87 -8.95 0.61 -13.68
CA PHE A 87 -8.34 1.70 -12.91
C PHE A 87 -9.27 2.89 -12.74
N GLU A 88 -10.05 3.26 -13.76
CA GLU A 88 -11.01 4.36 -13.65
C GLU A 88 -12.11 4.02 -12.63
N VAL A 89 -12.68 2.81 -12.69
CA VAL A 89 -13.68 2.34 -11.73
C VAL A 89 -13.11 2.32 -10.30
N LEU A 90 -11.88 1.81 -10.11
CA LEU A 90 -11.23 1.80 -8.81
C LEU A 90 -10.89 3.21 -8.32
N ARG A 91 -10.50 4.12 -9.21
CA ARG A 91 -10.21 5.52 -8.88
C ARG A 91 -11.50 6.26 -8.46
N ALA A 92 -12.60 6.06 -9.19
CA ALA A 92 -13.89 6.67 -8.90
C ALA A 92 -14.50 6.16 -7.59
N ALA A 93 -14.34 4.88 -7.27
CA ALA A 93 -14.82 4.26 -6.04
C ALA A 93 -14.02 4.66 -4.79
N GLY A 94 -12.85 5.31 -4.97
CA GLY A 94 -11.93 5.62 -3.85
C GLY A 94 -11.58 4.35 -3.10
N VAL A 95 -10.95 3.38 -3.78
CA VAL A 95 -10.78 1.99 -3.31
C VAL A 95 -10.48 1.93 -1.83
N SER A 96 -11.52 1.66 -1.05
CA SER A 96 -11.44 1.36 0.36
C SER A 96 -11.64 -0.15 0.49
N THR A 97 -10.73 -0.81 1.17
CA THR A 97 -10.87 -2.21 1.53
C THR A 97 -11.74 -2.34 2.79
N SER A 98 -12.06 -3.56 3.19
CA SER A 98 -12.70 -3.86 4.48
C SER A 98 -11.95 -3.28 5.70
N THR A 99 -10.71 -2.83 5.50
CA THR A 99 -9.80 -2.28 6.52
C THR A 99 -9.62 -0.77 6.44
N ASP A 100 -10.43 -0.05 5.67
CA ASP A 100 -10.29 1.40 5.40
C ASP A 100 -8.94 1.76 4.74
N MET A 101 -8.25 0.83 4.07
CA MET A 101 -7.05 1.12 3.30
C MET A 101 -7.40 1.91 2.05
N ILE A 102 -6.56 2.88 1.73
CA ILE A 102 -6.66 3.69 0.51
C ILE A 102 -5.50 3.32 -0.41
N PHE A 103 -5.79 3.20 -1.70
CA PHE A 103 -4.81 2.84 -2.71
C PHE A 103 -4.65 3.95 -3.74
N ALA A 104 -3.40 4.20 -4.13
CA ALA A 104 -3.07 5.00 -5.29
C ALA A 104 -2.94 4.08 -6.52
N VAL A 105 -3.45 4.53 -7.64
CA VAL A 105 -3.18 3.90 -8.94
C VAL A 105 -1.79 4.34 -9.39
N ILE A 106 -0.89 3.37 -9.56
CA ILE A 106 0.45 3.59 -10.09
C ILE A 106 0.43 3.17 -11.56
N GLU A 107 0.39 4.15 -12.43
CA GLU A 107 0.40 3.89 -13.87
C GLU A 107 1.74 3.31 -14.32
N ARG A 108 1.70 2.39 -15.31
CA ARG A 108 2.88 1.84 -15.96
C ARG A 108 3.80 2.94 -16.50
N GLY A 109 5.09 2.67 -16.60
CA GLY A 109 6.04 3.65 -17.09
C GLY A 109 7.47 3.18 -16.98
N GLU A 110 8.39 4.06 -17.32
CA GLU A 110 9.83 3.80 -17.31
C GLU A 110 10.54 4.76 -16.36
N PHE A 111 11.61 4.29 -15.74
CA PHE A 111 12.47 5.12 -14.89
C PHE A 111 13.89 4.56 -14.82
N SER A 112 14.82 5.35 -14.30
CA SER A 112 16.14 4.86 -13.90
C SER A 112 16.09 4.44 -12.45
N MET A 113 16.21 3.14 -12.19
CA MET A 113 16.30 2.57 -10.84
C MET A 113 17.73 2.66 -10.34
N GLY A 114 17.91 2.96 -9.05
CA GLY A 114 19.21 3.12 -8.43
C GLY A 114 19.64 4.59 -8.28
N THR A 115 20.88 4.84 -7.89
CA THR A 115 21.41 6.20 -7.66
C THR A 115 22.15 6.68 -8.92
N PRO A 116 21.79 7.83 -9.51
CA PRO A 116 22.56 8.45 -10.59
C PRO A 116 24.05 8.61 -10.26
N GLU A 117 24.91 8.58 -11.27
CA GLU A 117 26.37 8.60 -11.05
C GLU A 117 26.90 9.89 -10.41
N ASP A 118 26.20 10.98 -10.63
CA ASP A 118 26.49 12.32 -10.12
C ASP A 118 25.86 12.61 -8.76
N GLN A 119 25.08 11.68 -8.18
CA GLN A 119 24.45 11.84 -6.88
C GLN A 119 25.22 11.15 -5.77
N TYR A 120 25.27 11.81 -4.60
CA TYR A 120 25.84 11.31 -3.37
C TYR A 120 24.76 11.28 -2.26
N PRO A 121 24.74 10.29 -1.37
CA PRO A 121 25.66 9.14 -1.30
C PRO A 121 25.24 8.01 -2.24
N ARG A 122 26.18 7.43 -2.96
CA ARG A 122 25.98 6.24 -3.75
C ARG A 122 26.63 5.04 -3.06
N GLN A 123 25.85 3.98 -2.88
CA GLN A 123 26.35 2.68 -2.44
C GLN A 123 26.58 1.77 -3.65
N ASN A 124 27.54 0.84 -3.55
CA ASN A 124 27.91 -0.05 -4.66
C ASN A 124 26.75 -0.97 -5.14
N ASN A 125 25.71 -1.12 -4.31
CA ASN A 125 24.53 -1.93 -4.60
C ASN A 125 23.35 -1.13 -5.20
N GLN A 126 23.59 0.11 -5.64
CA GLN A 126 22.59 1.05 -6.19
C GLN A 126 22.97 1.50 -7.61
N THR A 127 23.53 0.61 -8.42
CA THR A 127 23.90 0.92 -9.80
C THR A 127 22.68 1.37 -10.62
N PRO A 128 22.73 2.54 -11.29
CA PRO A 128 21.62 3.02 -12.07
C PRO A 128 21.41 2.15 -13.30
N HIS A 129 20.18 1.78 -13.58
CA HIS A 129 19.80 0.99 -14.76
C HIS A 129 18.35 1.31 -15.16
N PRO A 130 18.01 1.21 -16.46
CA PRO A 130 16.66 1.44 -16.94
C PRO A 130 15.72 0.32 -16.51
N VAL A 131 14.56 0.67 -15.98
CA VAL A 131 13.48 -0.27 -15.63
C VAL A 131 12.18 0.20 -16.24
N ARG A 132 11.41 -0.75 -16.77
CA ARG A 132 10.05 -0.55 -17.25
C ARG A 132 9.08 -1.33 -16.39
N ILE A 133 8.12 -0.62 -15.79
CA ILE A 133 6.92 -1.20 -15.17
C ILE A 133 5.88 -1.34 -16.29
N THR A 134 5.62 -2.56 -16.72
CA THR A 134 4.82 -2.83 -17.93
C THR A 134 3.32 -2.81 -17.68
N ARG A 135 2.89 -3.00 -16.42
CA ARG A 135 1.50 -3.04 -15.99
C ARG A 135 1.28 -2.04 -14.86
N SER A 136 0.16 -1.32 -14.93
CA SER A 136 -0.26 -0.48 -13.82
C SER A 136 -0.68 -1.33 -12.62
N PHE A 137 -0.53 -0.81 -11.41
CA PHE A 137 -0.88 -1.54 -10.19
C PHE A 137 -1.42 -0.58 -9.12
N LEU A 138 -2.08 -1.14 -8.12
CA LEU A 138 -2.51 -0.43 -6.93
C LEU A 138 -1.46 -0.54 -5.83
N LEU A 139 -1.17 0.57 -5.16
CA LEU A 139 -0.25 0.61 -4.02
C LEU A 139 -0.91 1.33 -2.85
N GLY A 140 -0.85 0.75 -1.66
CA GLY A 140 -1.34 1.38 -0.44
C GLY A 140 -0.74 2.78 -0.28
N THR A 141 -1.59 3.79 -0.08
CA THR A 141 -1.13 5.19 0.07
C THR A 141 -0.25 5.39 1.29
N HIS A 142 -0.39 4.50 2.29
CA HIS A 142 0.36 4.49 3.53
C HIS A 142 0.92 3.10 3.83
N GLU A 143 1.83 3.02 4.78
CA GLU A 143 2.19 1.78 5.44
C GLU A 143 0.94 1.17 6.11
N VAL A 144 0.89 -0.16 6.23
CA VAL A 144 -0.17 -0.84 6.98
C VAL A 144 -0.13 -0.39 8.44
N THR A 145 -1.26 0.10 8.94
CA THR A 145 -1.36 0.58 10.32
C THR A 145 -1.55 -0.55 11.32
N GLN A 146 -1.25 -0.28 12.60
CA GLN A 146 -1.49 -1.21 13.70
C GLN A 146 -2.95 -1.66 13.76
N LYS A 147 -3.91 -0.73 13.58
CA LYS A 147 -5.35 -1.03 13.54
C LYS A 147 -5.69 -1.99 12.39
N GLN A 148 -5.17 -1.73 11.19
CA GLN A 148 -5.43 -2.56 10.01
C GLN A 148 -4.83 -3.96 10.18
N TYR A 149 -3.59 -4.03 10.66
CA TYR A 149 -2.93 -5.31 10.90
C TYR A 149 -3.68 -6.14 11.96
N GLU A 150 -4.05 -5.53 13.10
CA GLU A 150 -4.82 -6.18 14.14
C GLU A 150 -6.22 -6.62 13.66
N HIS A 151 -6.85 -5.82 12.80
CA HIS A 151 -8.14 -6.20 12.23
C HIS A 151 -8.04 -7.49 11.40
N VAL A 152 -7.01 -7.61 10.55
CA VAL A 152 -6.81 -8.78 9.67
C VAL A 152 -6.23 -9.97 10.42
N MET A 153 -5.13 -9.76 11.17
CA MET A 153 -4.36 -10.83 11.80
C MET A 153 -4.79 -11.16 13.24
N LYS A 154 -5.70 -10.37 13.82
CA LYS A 154 -6.23 -10.51 15.19
C LYS A 154 -5.19 -10.36 16.30
N VAL A 155 -4.05 -9.75 15.98
CA VAL A 155 -2.95 -9.48 16.91
C VAL A 155 -2.24 -8.19 16.49
N ASN A 156 -1.77 -7.40 17.46
CA ASN A 156 -0.87 -6.27 17.21
C ASN A 156 0.53 -6.60 17.79
N PRO A 157 1.54 -6.87 16.95
CA PRO A 157 2.88 -7.22 17.39
C PRO A 157 3.75 -6.01 17.75
N SER A 158 3.28 -4.79 17.49
CA SER A 158 4.09 -3.56 17.50
C SER A 158 4.66 -3.24 18.88
N GLY A 159 5.93 -2.86 18.91
CA GLY A 159 6.62 -2.36 20.11
C GLY A 159 6.14 -0.95 20.50
N PHE A 160 5.88 -0.08 19.51
CA PHE A 160 5.29 1.23 19.71
C PHE A 160 3.75 1.18 19.73
N ALA A 161 3.19 0.31 20.56
CA ALA A 161 1.76 0.22 20.78
C ALA A 161 1.39 0.80 22.14
N GLU A 162 0.22 1.46 22.22
CA GLU A 162 -0.34 1.88 23.49
C GLU A 162 -0.48 0.65 24.42
N ALA A 163 0.00 0.78 25.65
CA ALA A 163 -0.16 -0.26 26.66
C ALA A 163 -1.65 -0.42 27.00
N ARG A 164 -2.34 -1.34 26.33
CA ARG A 164 -3.71 -1.67 26.68
C ARG A 164 -3.78 -2.20 28.10
N SER A 165 -4.62 -1.61 28.91
CA SER A 165 -4.91 -1.99 30.30
C SER A 165 -5.08 -3.51 30.40
N GLY A 166 -4.06 -4.20 30.94
CA GLY A 166 -4.06 -5.64 31.21
C GLY A 166 -3.04 -6.49 30.46
N ASN A 167 -2.41 -6.02 29.42
CA ASN A 167 -1.38 -6.79 28.72
C ASN A 167 0.00 -6.09 28.80
N LYS A 168 0.66 -6.23 29.96
CA LYS A 168 2.04 -5.76 30.18
C LYS A 168 3.11 -6.64 29.46
N GLN A 169 2.76 -7.22 28.34
CA GLN A 169 3.63 -8.15 27.58
C GLN A 169 4.20 -7.57 26.28
N SER A 170 4.47 -6.26 26.22
CA SER A 170 5.52 -5.83 25.29
C SER A 170 6.83 -5.74 26.11
N PRO A 171 7.77 -6.66 25.96
CA PRO A 171 9.06 -6.58 26.63
C PRO A 171 9.99 -5.54 25.95
N ASP A 172 9.47 -4.77 25.00
CA ASP A 172 10.27 -3.81 24.25
C ASP A 172 10.37 -2.50 25.04
N PRO A 173 11.58 -2.05 25.42
CA PRO A 173 11.80 -0.81 26.17
C PRO A 173 11.38 0.46 25.43
N VAL A 174 10.86 0.35 24.21
CA VAL A 174 10.38 1.49 23.41
C VAL A 174 8.91 1.86 23.65
N ALA A 175 8.12 1.01 24.32
CA ALA A 175 6.69 1.28 24.60
C ALA A 175 6.52 2.58 25.43
N ASP A 176 7.44 2.88 26.33
CA ASP A 176 7.42 4.09 27.17
C ASP A 176 7.47 5.38 26.33
N LYS A 177 8.03 5.34 25.11
CA LYS A 177 8.12 6.51 24.23
C LYS A 177 6.78 6.97 23.65
N VAL A 178 5.78 6.11 23.67
CA VAL A 178 4.43 6.37 23.13
C VAL A 178 3.36 6.28 24.21
N GLU A 179 3.75 6.32 25.49
CA GLU A 179 2.81 6.30 26.61
C GLU A 179 1.80 7.44 26.51
N GLY A 180 0.52 7.12 26.56
CA GLY A 180 -0.58 8.08 26.42
C GLY A 180 -0.86 8.56 25.00
N MET A 181 -0.20 8.01 23.99
CA MET A 181 -0.47 8.30 22.57
C MET A 181 -1.48 7.31 21.99
N GLU A 182 -2.37 7.80 21.13
CA GLU A 182 -3.20 6.95 20.29
C GLU A 182 -2.36 6.40 19.13
N THR A 183 -2.01 5.10 19.17
CA THR A 183 -1.06 4.48 18.24
C THR A 183 -1.71 3.63 17.14
N THR A 184 -3.04 3.48 17.13
CA THR A 184 -3.74 2.63 16.16
C THR A 184 -3.50 3.05 14.71
N ALA A 185 -3.22 4.32 14.47
CA ALA A 185 -2.86 4.88 13.17
C ALA A 185 -1.33 4.95 12.93
N PHE A 186 -0.48 4.43 13.82
CA PHE A 186 0.95 4.25 13.57
C PHE A 186 1.14 3.04 12.63
N PRO A 187 2.25 2.97 11.87
CA PRO A 187 2.54 1.78 11.09
C PRO A 187 2.70 0.58 12.01
N VAL A 188 2.28 -0.59 11.57
CA VAL A 188 2.64 -1.84 12.23
C VAL A 188 4.14 -2.08 12.05
N GLU A 189 4.79 -2.54 13.11
CA GLU A 189 6.18 -2.96 13.10
C GLU A 189 6.37 -4.24 13.92
N GLN A 190 7.59 -4.73 14.09
CA GLN A 190 7.87 -6.04 14.70
C GLN A 190 7.24 -7.22 13.93
N ILE A 191 7.15 -7.10 12.61
CA ILE A 191 6.65 -8.15 11.71
C ILE A 191 7.78 -8.67 10.83
N SER A 192 7.78 -9.97 10.58
CA SER A 192 8.65 -10.61 9.61
C SER A 192 8.14 -10.42 8.18
N TRP A 193 8.98 -10.71 7.18
CA TRP A 193 8.55 -10.77 5.79
C TRP A 193 7.43 -11.81 5.60
N TYR A 194 7.53 -12.95 6.30
CA TYR A 194 6.52 -14.00 6.26
C TYR A 194 5.17 -13.55 6.87
N ASP A 195 5.21 -12.72 7.93
CA ASP A 195 4.00 -12.14 8.52
C ASP A 195 3.31 -11.19 7.54
N ALA A 196 4.09 -10.40 6.79
CA ALA A 196 3.55 -9.51 5.75
C ALA A 196 2.92 -10.31 4.59
N ILE A 197 3.52 -11.43 4.17
CA ILE A 197 2.94 -12.36 3.19
C ILE A 197 1.63 -12.97 3.70
N ALA A 198 1.60 -13.42 4.95
CA ALA A 198 0.40 -13.99 5.55
C ALA A 198 -0.72 -12.94 5.65
N PHE A 199 -0.38 -11.70 5.98
CA PHE A 199 -1.34 -10.58 5.96
C PHE A 199 -1.94 -10.36 4.58
N CYS A 200 -1.12 -10.33 3.52
CA CYS A 200 -1.60 -10.17 2.15
C CYS A 200 -2.58 -11.29 1.75
N ASN A 201 -2.26 -12.52 2.11
CA ASN A 201 -3.14 -13.66 1.83
C ASN A 201 -4.46 -13.60 2.62
N GLN A 202 -4.39 -13.26 3.93
CA GLN A 202 -5.57 -13.15 4.77
C GLN A 202 -6.49 -12.03 4.29
N LEU A 203 -5.93 -10.85 3.98
CA LEU A 203 -6.70 -9.72 3.45
C LEU A 203 -7.35 -10.09 2.09
N SER A 204 -6.65 -10.83 1.24
CA SER A 204 -7.21 -11.31 -0.03
C SER A 204 -8.41 -12.23 0.21
N ASN A 205 -8.31 -13.17 1.17
CA ASN A 205 -9.41 -14.07 1.54
C ASN A 205 -10.62 -13.29 2.10
N ASP A 206 -10.36 -12.32 2.99
CA ASP A 206 -11.40 -11.50 3.63
C ASP A 206 -12.20 -10.70 2.60
N GLU A 207 -11.58 -10.36 1.46
CA GLU A 207 -12.21 -9.61 0.36
C GLU A 207 -12.63 -10.49 -0.82
N GLY A 208 -12.56 -11.82 -0.68
CA GLY A 208 -12.99 -12.76 -1.73
C GLY A 208 -12.10 -12.75 -2.96
N LEU A 209 -10.82 -12.34 -2.82
CA LEU A 209 -9.81 -12.38 -3.87
C LEU A 209 -9.02 -13.68 -3.79
N VAL A 210 -8.34 -14.04 -4.89
CA VAL A 210 -7.44 -15.19 -4.89
C VAL A 210 -6.10 -14.77 -4.28
N PRO A 211 -5.62 -15.39 -3.18
CA PRO A 211 -4.35 -15.05 -2.57
C PRO A 211 -3.18 -15.11 -3.54
N SER A 212 -2.24 -14.17 -3.41
CA SER A 212 -1.06 -14.06 -4.29
C SER A 212 0.09 -14.99 -3.90
N TYR A 213 -0.04 -15.72 -2.80
CA TYR A 213 1.05 -16.58 -2.32
C TYR A 213 0.53 -17.93 -1.82
N THR A 214 1.31 -18.99 -2.06
CA THR A 214 1.22 -20.21 -1.25
C THR A 214 2.26 -20.16 -0.14
N MET A 215 1.92 -20.70 1.03
CA MET A 215 2.83 -20.80 2.17
C MET A 215 2.81 -22.23 2.71
N GLU A 216 3.97 -22.87 2.72
CA GLU A 216 4.12 -24.25 3.19
C GLU A 216 5.22 -24.33 4.24
N THR A 217 5.28 -25.42 4.99
CA THR A 217 6.34 -25.68 6.01
C THR A 217 6.51 -24.53 7.00
N ILE A 218 5.38 -23.98 7.49
CA ILE A 218 5.36 -22.78 8.32
C ILE A 218 5.91 -23.09 9.72
N THR A 219 6.94 -22.33 10.13
CA THR A 219 7.47 -22.32 11.51
C THR A 219 7.05 -21.02 12.18
N ARG A 220 6.63 -21.08 13.46
CA ARG A 220 6.19 -19.92 14.23
C ARG A 220 6.89 -19.82 15.57
N GLU A 221 7.08 -18.58 16.04
CA GLU A 221 7.41 -18.24 17.41
C GLU A 221 6.33 -17.29 17.94
N GLY A 222 5.49 -17.81 18.84
CA GLY A 222 4.28 -17.10 19.26
C GLY A 222 3.33 -16.84 18.09
N HIS A 223 3.03 -15.58 17.84
CA HIS A 223 2.16 -15.16 16.73
C HIS A 223 2.89 -14.97 15.41
N SER A 224 4.21 -14.87 15.43
CA SER A 224 5.00 -14.55 14.24
C SER A 224 5.47 -15.77 13.49
N ILE A 225 5.54 -15.65 12.17
CA ILE A 225 6.11 -16.66 11.28
C ILE A 225 7.59 -16.37 11.12
N THR A 226 8.44 -17.32 11.53
CA THR A 226 9.89 -17.19 11.45
C THR A 226 10.49 -17.86 10.21
N ASN A 227 9.76 -18.81 9.62
CA ASN A 227 10.14 -19.46 8.36
C ASN A 227 8.94 -20.04 7.64
N ALA A 228 8.98 -20.03 6.31
CA ALA A 228 8.03 -20.75 5.43
C ALA A 228 8.63 -20.91 4.03
N ALA A 229 8.21 -21.95 3.30
CA ALA A 229 8.38 -21.99 1.86
C ALA A 229 7.26 -21.15 1.22
N VAL A 230 7.61 -20.14 0.42
CA VAL A 230 6.65 -19.21 -0.18
C VAL A 230 6.83 -19.20 -1.69
N THR A 231 5.73 -19.41 -2.40
CA THR A 231 5.67 -19.27 -3.87
C THR A 231 4.69 -18.16 -4.22
N SER A 232 5.09 -17.26 -5.12
CA SER A 232 4.23 -16.20 -5.67
C SER A 232 3.38 -16.76 -6.82
N LEU A 233 2.13 -16.35 -6.84
CA LEU A 233 1.15 -16.65 -7.89
C LEU A 233 0.75 -15.35 -8.60
N GLU A 234 0.48 -15.44 -9.89
CA GLU A 234 -0.12 -14.30 -10.61
C GLU A 234 -1.64 -14.34 -10.40
N THR A 235 -2.13 -13.54 -9.49
CA THR A 235 -3.54 -13.47 -9.10
C THR A 235 -3.98 -12.01 -8.93
N ASN A 236 -5.25 -11.81 -8.61
CA ASN A 236 -5.81 -10.51 -8.28
C ASN A 236 -5.75 -10.17 -6.78
N GLY A 237 -5.07 -10.97 -5.97
CA GLY A 237 -4.93 -10.77 -4.53
C GLY A 237 -3.93 -9.69 -4.16
N TYR A 238 -3.93 -9.36 -2.87
CA TYR A 238 -2.94 -8.47 -2.28
C TYR A 238 -1.57 -9.13 -2.21
N ARG A 239 -0.54 -8.32 -2.35
CA ARG A 239 0.85 -8.74 -2.35
C ARG A 239 1.78 -7.65 -1.82
N LEU A 240 3.01 -7.98 -1.57
CA LEU A 240 4.06 -6.98 -1.42
C LEU A 240 4.40 -6.35 -2.78
N PRO A 241 4.78 -5.06 -2.84
CA PRO A 241 5.37 -4.50 -4.04
C PRO A 241 6.70 -5.21 -4.35
N THR A 242 7.08 -5.27 -5.62
CA THR A 242 8.48 -5.55 -5.96
C THR A 242 9.35 -4.36 -5.58
N GLU A 243 10.66 -4.57 -5.48
CA GLU A 243 11.60 -3.49 -5.20
C GLU A 243 11.51 -2.37 -6.24
N ALA A 244 11.39 -2.74 -7.52
CA ALA A 244 11.27 -1.79 -8.62
C ALA A 244 9.94 -1.03 -8.59
N GLU A 245 8.82 -1.69 -8.31
CA GLU A 245 7.52 -1.04 -8.12
C GLU A 245 7.57 -0.02 -6.98
N TRP A 246 8.22 -0.39 -5.86
CA TRP A 246 8.36 0.48 -4.71
C TRP A 246 9.16 1.75 -5.06
N GLU A 247 10.35 1.60 -5.71
CA GLU A 247 11.19 2.75 -6.06
C GLU A 247 10.53 3.63 -7.12
N PHE A 248 9.91 3.04 -8.14
CA PHE A 248 9.14 3.77 -9.15
C PHE A 248 8.02 4.62 -8.53
N ALA A 249 7.29 4.04 -7.59
CA ALA A 249 6.23 4.72 -6.87
C ALA A 249 6.77 5.81 -5.93
N CYS A 250 7.87 5.53 -5.22
CA CYS A 250 8.55 6.46 -4.32
C CYS A 250 9.04 7.70 -5.07
N ARG A 251 9.74 7.54 -6.17
CA ARG A 251 10.26 8.65 -6.98
C ARG A 251 9.17 9.54 -7.54
N ALA A 252 8.04 8.99 -7.92
CA ALA A 252 6.92 9.75 -8.49
C ALA A 252 7.34 10.72 -9.61
N GLY A 253 8.31 10.30 -10.46
CA GLY A 253 8.85 11.08 -11.57
C GLY A 253 10.08 11.93 -11.23
N THR A 254 10.54 11.97 -9.97
CA THR A 254 11.77 12.68 -9.60
C THR A 254 13.02 11.83 -9.86
N VAL A 255 14.14 12.49 -10.09
CA VAL A 255 15.48 11.89 -10.19
C VAL A 255 16.36 12.22 -8.99
N THR A 256 15.88 13.10 -8.11
CA THR A 256 16.56 13.55 -6.87
C THR A 256 16.66 12.42 -5.83
N PRO A 257 17.53 12.55 -4.82
CA PRO A 257 17.65 11.56 -3.75
C PRO A 257 16.31 11.27 -3.04
N PHE A 258 15.47 12.29 -2.85
CA PHE A 258 14.15 12.19 -2.23
C PHE A 258 13.05 12.64 -3.19
N ASN A 259 11.83 12.18 -2.98
CA ASN A 259 10.68 12.62 -3.78
C ASN A 259 10.33 14.11 -3.56
N TYR A 260 10.82 14.71 -2.50
CA TYR A 260 10.71 16.14 -2.18
C TYR A 260 11.97 16.94 -2.56
N GLY A 261 12.95 16.32 -3.24
CA GLY A 261 14.17 16.97 -3.72
C GLY A 261 15.41 16.65 -2.91
N GLU A 262 16.04 17.67 -2.36
CA GLU A 262 17.28 17.59 -1.59
C GLU A 262 17.04 17.24 -0.10
N PRO A 263 18.08 16.79 0.61
CA PRO A 263 18.01 16.50 2.05
C PRO A 263 17.53 17.67 2.88
N THR A 264 16.70 17.37 3.89
CA THR A 264 16.06 18.37 4.78
C THR A 264 16.30 18.13 6.26
N ASN A 265 17.21 17.20 6.57
CA ASN A 265 17.62 16.85 7.92
C ASN A 265 16.47 16.47 8.87
N GLY A 266 15.50 15.69 8.36
CA GLY A 266 14.36 15.17 9.10
C GLY A 266 13.14 16.08 9.17
N SER A 267 13.14 17.24 8.53
CA SER A 267 11.96 18.14 8.55
C SER A 267 10.83 17.68 7.62
N MET A 268 11.13 16.86 6.61
CA MET A 268 10.16 16.40 5.61
C MET A 268 9.80 14.91 5.73
N ALA A 269 10.46 14.19 6.65
CA ALA A 269 10.25 12.77 6.87
C ALA A 269 10.62 12.38 8.31
N ASN A 270 10.02 11.32 8.85
CA ASN A 270 10.39 10.78 10.16
C ASN A 270 11.64 9.91 10.05
N LEU A 271 12.81 10.52 10.23
CA LEU A 271 14.12 9.89 10.18
C LEU A 271 15.04 10.51 11.24
N LYS A 272 16.25 10.00 11.37
CA LYS A 272 17.23 10.56 12.28
C LYS A 272 18.00 11.69 11.57
N GLY A 273 17.58 12.93 11.81
CA GLY A 273 18.32 14.12 11.40
C GLY A 273 19.53 14.34 12.33
N ASP A 274 20.73 14.14 11.83
CA ASP A 274 21.97 14.25 12.60
C ASP A 274 23.06 15.07 11.91
N ASN A 275 22.67 15.96 10.98
CA ASN A 275 23.58 16.80 10.17
C ASN A 275 24.59 16.02 9.32
N SER A 276 24.40 14.71 9.14
CA SER A 276 25.33 13.84 8.40
C SER A 276 25.28 13.97 6.89
N TYR A 277 24.28 14.67 6.37
CA TYR A 277 24.05 14.82 4.94
C TYR A 277 23.89 16.29 4.57
N ALA A 278 24.94 16.93 4.09
CA ALA A 278 24.99 18.25 3.44
C ALA A 278 23.95 19.34 3.88
N SER A 279 23.17 19.09 4.93
CA SER A 279 22.17 20.01 5.46
C SER A 279 22.81 21.03 6.40
N THR A 280 22.44 22.29 6.23
CA THR A 280 22.83 23.38 7.16
C THR A 280 21.82 23.57 8.30
N GLN A 281 20.75 22.78 8.34
CA GLN A 281 19.70 22.86 9.35
C GLN A 281 20.02 21.93 10.53
N GLU A 282 19.56 22.31 11.72
CA GLU A 282 19.64 21.48 12.91
C GLU A 282 18.81 20.20 12.73
N GLY A 283 19.36 19.04 13.11
CA GLY A 283 18.71 17.74 12.92
C GLY A 283 17.42 17.60 13.73
N PHE A 284 16.36 17.15 13.10
CA PHE A 284 15.08 16.82 13.74
C PHE A 284 14.99 15.31 13.94
N TYR A 285 14.66 14.88 15.17
CA TYR A 285 14.59 13.45 15.51
C TYR A 285 13.44 13.19 16.51
N VAL A 286 12.41 12.48 16.06
CA VAL A 286 11.24 12.11 16.89
C VAL A 286 11.57 10.96 17.85
N GLY A 287 12.37 9.99 17.40
CA GLY A 287 12.83 8.86 18.22
C GLY A 287 11.86 7.68 18.33
N HIS A 288 10.76 7.69 17.60
CA HIS A 288 9.78 6.60 17.50
C HIS A 288 9.02 6.70 16.17
N THR A 289 8.20 5.70 15.82
CA THR A 289 7.28 5.78 14.69
C THR A 289 6.20 6.84 14.94
N VAL A 290 5.68 7.43 13.88
CA VAL A 290 4.60 8.41 13.95
C VAL A 290 3.40 7.95 13.15
N LYS A 291 2.25 8.56 13.39
CA LYS A 291 1.03 8.32 12.63
C LYS A 291 1.30 8.38 11.11
N VAL A 292 0.77 7.42 10.35
CA VAL A 292 0.84 7.45 8.89
C VAL A 292 0.19 8.74 8.37
N GLY A 293 0.77 9.33 7.32
CA GLY A 293 0.26 10.58 6.78
C GLY A 293 0.68 11.86 7.54
N SER A 294 1.65 11.78 8.48
CA SER A 294 2.12 12.95 9.25
C SER A 294 2.94 13.94 8.42
N TYR A 295 3.45 13.54 7.28
CA TYR A 295 4.23 14.38 6.36
C TYR A 295 3.48 14.57 5.03
N LYS A 296 4.06 15.31 4.09
CA LYS A 296 3.42 15.52 2.78
C LYS A 296 3.56 14.29 1.88
N PRO A 297 2.54 13.95 1.09
CA PRO A 297 2.65 12.87 0.11
C PRO A 297 3.54 13.30 -1.06
N ASN A 298 4.05 12.30 -1.81
CA ASN A 298 4.66 12.56 -3.11
C ASN A 298 3.59 12.89 -4.18
N ALA A 299 4.04 13.14 -5.42
CA ALA A 299 3.16 13.53 -6.53
C ALA A 299 2.15 12.43 -6.94
N ARG A 300 2.32 11.18 -6.46
CA ARG A 300 1.39 10.06 -6.67
C ARG A 300 0.44 9.84 -5.49
N GLY A 301 0.44 10.73 -4.50
CA GLY A 301 -0.39 10.59 -3.30
C GLY A 301 0.10 9.53 -2.31
N LEU A 302 1.37 9.16 -2.34
CA LEU A 302 1.97 8.18 -1.43
C LEU A 302 2.68 8.89 -0.28
N TRP A 303 2.37 8.46 0.93
CA TRP A 303 2.87 9.04 2.17
C TRP A 303 4.02 8.20 2.73
N ASN A 304 4.91 8.84 3.48
CA ASN A 304 5.96 8.21 4.28
C ASN A 304 6.90 7.29 3.46
N MET A 305 7.12 7.60 2.17
CA MET A 305 8.05 6.83 1.33
C MET A 305 9.52 6.96 1.79
N HIS A 306 9.80 7.85 2.72
CA HIS A 306 11.11 8.08 3.34
C HIS A 306 10.96 8.08 4.86
N GLY A 307 11.69 7.21 5.55
CA GLY A 307 11.67 7.12 7.01
C GLY A 307 10.44 6.39 7.57
N ASN A 308 10.07 6.68 8.81
CA ASN A 308 9.05 6.06 9.63
C ASN A 308 9.35 4.56 9.88
N VAL A 309 8.94 3.66 9.00
CA VAL A 309 9.37 2.26 9.00
C VAL A 309 9.96 1.87 7.66
N SER A 310 10.99 1.02 7.65
CA SER A 310 11.44 0.38 6.43
C SER A 310 10.42 -0.66 5.97
N GLU A 311 10.20 -0.75 4.66
CA GLU A 311 9.10 -1.51 4.10
C GLU A 311 9.59 -2.77 3.40
N TRP A 312 9.05 -3.93 3.77
CA TRP A 312 9.32 -5.18 3.10
C TRP A 312 8.84 -5.15 1.65
N CYS A 313 9.74 -5.57 0.74
CA CYS A 313 9.44 -5.85 -0.66
C CYS A 313 9.46 -7.37 -0.93
N TRP A 314 8.90 -7.76 -2.07
CA TRP A 314 8.90 -9.17 -2.49
C TRP A 314 10.30 -9.73 -2.74
N ASP A 315 11.20 -8.94 -3.29
CA ASP A 315 12.45 -9.37 -3.93
C ASP A 315 13.46 -9.96 -2.92
N TRP A 316 14.21 -10.95 -3.36
CA TRP A 316 15.46 -11.31 -2.72
C TRP A 316 16.48 -10.20 -2.92
N TYR A 317 17.25 -9.92 -1.87
CA TYR A 317 18.32 -8.93 -1.94
C TYR A 317 19.55 -9.52 -2.65
N GLY A 318 20.01 -8.85 -3.71
CA GLY A 318 21.19 -9.20 -4.49
C GLY A 318 21.64 -8.04 -5.37
N PRO A 319 22.68 -8.22 -6.18
CA PRO A 319 23.05 -7.26 -7.20
C PRO A 319 21.88 -7.09 -8.19
N TYR A 320 21.81 -5.92 -8.80
CA TYR A 320 20.92 -5.73 -9.92
C TYR A 320 21.47 -6.45 -11.16
N ASP A 321 20.57 -6.97 -11.99
CA ASP A 321 20.95 -7.48 -13.30
C ASP A 321 21.37 -6.33 -14.24
N ASP A 322 22.25 -6.61 -15.18
CA ASP A 322 22.71 -5.63 -16.13
C ASP A 322 21.66 -5.34 -17.22
N GLY A 323 21.55 -4.09 -17.62
CA GLY A 323 20.75 -3.62 -18.75
C GLY A 323 19.32 -3.20 -18.44
N PRO A 324 18.50 -2.91 -19.46
CA PRO A 324 17.09 -2.57 -19.29
C PRO A 324 16.28 -3.80 -18.87
N LEU A 325 15.45 -3.65 -17.83
CA LEU A 325 14.65 -4.71 -17.24
C LEU A 325 13.15 -4.38 -17.28
N ASP A 326 12.34 -5.39 -17.60
CA ASP A 326 10.89 -5.31 -17.55
C ASP A 326 10.38 -6.02 -16.28
N ASP A 327 9.61 -5.31 -15.46
CA ASP A 327 9.00 -5.80 -14.20
C ASP A 327 9.96 -6.67 -13.37
N PRO A 328 11.19 -6.20 -13.04
CA PRO A 328 12.16 -7.02 -12.34
C PRO A 328 11.66 -7.41 -10.95
N ARG A 329 11.99 -8.62 -10.52
CA ARG A 329 11.57 -9.24 -9.26
C ARG A 329 12.75 -9.68 -8.39
N GLY A 330 13.96 -9.18 -8.70
CA GLY A 330 15.20 -9.56 -8.04
C GLY A 330 15.66 -10.98 -8.38
N PRO A 331 16.73 -11.47 -7.74
CA PRO A 331 17.23 -12.83 -7.91
C PRO A 331 16.17 -13.88 -7.61
N ALA A 332 16.25 -15.04 -8.28
CA ALA A 332 15.31 -16.15 -8.09
C ALA A 332 15.38 -16.74 -6.66
N GLU A 333 16.54 -16.66 -6.01
CA GLU A 333 16.78 -17.14 -4.66
C GLU A 333 17.74 -16.22 -3.90
N GLY A 334 17.72 -16.30 -2.57
CA GLY A 334 18.57 -15.47 -1.73
C GLY A 334 18.47 -15.86 -0.26
N ARG A 335 19.20 -15.12 0.58
CA ARG A 335 19.17 -15.29 2.05
C ARG A 335 18.48 -14.13 2.76
N GLN A 336 18.35 -13.00 2.10
CA GLN A 336 17.78 -11.78 2.63
C GLN A 336 16.72 -11.22 1.68
N ARG A 337 15.66 -10.65 2.21
CA ARG A 337 14.63 -9.91 1.47
C ARG A 337 14.94 -8.43 1.50
N VAL A 338 14.47 -7.74 0.48
CA VAL A 338 14.68 -6.29 0.37
C VAL A 338 13.77 -5.53 1.33
N GLN A 339 14.35 -4.54 2.01
CA GLN A 339 13.62 -3.45 2.67
C GLN A 339 13.98 -2.11 2.03
N ARG A 340 13.01 -1.21 1.97
CA ARG A 340 13.12 0.10 1.32
C ARG A 340 12.65 1.23 2.24
N GLY A 341 12.99 2.49 1.88
CA GLY A 341 12.49 3.71 2.54
C GLY A 341 13.31 4.20 3.75
N GLY A 342 14.08 3.33 4.38
CA GLY A 342 14.71 3.64 5.67
C GLY A 342 13.69 3.73 6.80
N ALA A 343 14.05 4.28 7.96
CA ALA A 343 13.19 4.29 9.13
C ALA A 343 13.50 5.45 10.08
N TRP A 344 12.65 5.65 11.09
CA TRP A 344 12.74 6.70 12.11
C TRP A 344 14.11 6.81 12.80
N LEU A 345 14.88 5.73 12.86
CA LEU A 345 16.15 5.66 13.57
C LEU A 345 17.39 5.76 12.67
N VAL A 346 17.22 5.77 11.35
CA VAL A 346 18.33 5.83 10.39
C VAL A 346 18.51 7.23 9.83
N THR A 347 19.77 7.54 9.49
CA THR A 347 20.12 8.85 8.94
C THR A 347 19.55 9.05 7.55
N GLU A 348 19.35 10.30 7.19
CA GLU A 348 18.71 10.71 5.94
C GLU A 348 19.34 10.06 4.70
N GLN A 349 20.67 9.95 4.64
CA GLN A 349 21.39 9.30 3.54
C GLN A 349 20.97 7.84 3.28
N ASN A 350 20.43 7.14 4.28
CA ASN A 350 19.96 5.77 4.17
C ASN A 350 18.42 5.69 3.96
N CYS A 351 17.77 6.83 3.77
CA CYS A 351 16.35 6.94 3.50
C CYS A 351 16.07 7.47 2.07
N CYS A 352 17.06 7.56 1.19
CA CYS A 352 16.89 7.98 -0.20
C CYS A 352 15.99 7.02 -0.99
N SER A 353 15.42 7.50 -2.10
CA SER A 353 14.57 6.68 -3.00
C SER A 353 15.26 5.39 -3.45
N SER A 354 16.58 5.43 -3.67
CA SER A 354 17.42 4.31 -4.10
C SER A 354 17.98 3.46 -2.94
N SER A 355 17.84 3.90 -1.68
CA SER A 355 18.36 3.16 -0.52
C SER A 355 17.68 1.81 -0.38
N ARG A 356 18.48 0.77 -0.20
CA ARG A 356 18.04 -0.62 -0.08
C ARG A 356 18.79 -1.34 1.03
N LEU A 357 18.11 -2.24 1.72
CA LEU A 357 18.66 -3.04 2.79
C LEU A 357 18.25 -4.50 2.61
N GLY A 358 19.22 -5.42 2.75
CA GLY A 358 18.96 -6.86 2.82
C GLY A 358 18.78 -7.29 4.28
N VAL A 359 17.65 -7.94 4.59
CA VAL A 359 17.30 -8.40 5.94
C VAL A 359 16.80 -9.84 5.86
N ALA A 360 17.20 -10.70 6.82
CA ALA A 360 16.72 -12.07 6.87
C ALA A 360 15.18 -12.09 7.03
N PRO A 361 14.45 -12.92 6.23
CA PRO A 361 12.99 -12.82 6.14
C PRO A 361 12.24 -13.11 7.45
N GLY A 362 12.84 -13.82 8.39
CA GLY A 362 12.28 -14.09 9.72
C GLY A 362 12.57 -13.01 10.77
N GLU A 363 13.40 -12.00 10.45
CA GLU A 363 13.71 -10.94 11.39
C GLU A 363 12.53 -10.00 11.60
N ARG A 364 12.43 -9.51 12.85
CA ARG A 364 11.40 -8.54 13.29
C ARG A 364 12.09 -7.39 14.00
N LYS A 365 11.78 -6.17 13.59
CA LYS A 365 12.37 -4.95 14.14
C LYS A 365 11.27 -3.90 14.36
N ASN A 366 11.45 -3.06 15.40
CA ASN A 366 10.56 -1.95 15.72
C ASN A 366 10.65 -0.77 14.72
N HIS A 367 11.28 -1.01 13.60
CA HIS A 367 11.45 -0.05 12.51
C HIS A 367 11.22 -0.71 11.14
N ALA A 368 10.61 -1.90 11.11
CA ALA A 368 10.30 -2.63 9.89
C ALA A 368 8.81 -2.96 9.82
N GLY A 369 8.16 -2.44 8.81
CA GLY A 369 6.76 -2.61 8.46
C GLY A 369 6.61 -2.95 6.98
N PHE A 370 5.48 -2.62 6.37
CA PHE A 370 5.23 -2.84 4.95
C PHE A 370 4.04 -2.03 4.45
N ARG A 371 3.93 -1.91 3.15
CA ARG A 371 2.68 -1.54 2.47
C ARG A 371 2.26 -2.62 1.50
N VAL A 372 0.99 -2.65 1.14
CA VAL A 372 0.43 -3.65 0.22
C VAL A 372 0.33 -3.08 -1.19
N ALA A 373 0.56 -3.96 -2.16
CA ALA A 373 0.27 -3.74 -3.56
C ALA A 373 -0.83 -4.69 -4.03
N ARG A 374 -1.42 -4.41 -5.18
CA ARG A 374 -2.37 -5.29 -5.85
C ARG A 374 -2.32 -5.09 -7.34
N SER A 375 -2.31 -6.17 -8.09
CA SER A 375 -2.54 -6.13 -9.53
C SER A 375 -4.04 -6.11 -9.81
N PRO A 376 -4.51 -5.30 -10.77
CA PRO A 376 -5.93 -5.21 -11.10
C PRO A 376 -6.48 -6.50 -11.68
#